data_f4ea787a918fcc530929d4c7bdbe5e0a
#
_entry.id   f4ea787a918fcc530929d4c7bdbe5e0a
#
_cell.length_a   1.000
_cell.length_b   1.000
_cell.length_c   1.000
_cell.angle_alpha   90.00
_cell.angle_beta   90.00
_cell.angle_gamma   90.00
#
_symmetry.space_group_name_H-M   'P 1'
#
loop_
_entity.id
_entity.type
_entity.pdbx_description
1 polymer ?
#
loop_
_entity_poly.entity_id
_entity_poly.type
_entity_poly.pdbx_seq_one_letter_code
_entity_poly.pdbx_strand_id
1 'polypeptide(L)'
;RQAKIAKKREKKSPKRIAMEQKLVKAIPIVIAAVAVVFAIGWFLNFMGVPQRMTTVMTVGDTKINQAQYTYYYQQIYSNYASQAQQYAQYGISGIPGMMDYSTVPSEQKYNGEDAEGKGDDYMWSDYLRDKTNEFLQQYITLGKEAKAANITLSEDEQKEIDETIKSIREQAASSDYSLNAYLRLYYGRGVNEKILREAMELETLSSKLIEQKSDELARNYTDEQLEAKYQKDQNTYNVLTARMFQFTTETPDYPKDATDAQKKELDEKAKKETKAKADAMLGKVTGEESFKEQALANASKDQKDDYKKDEATLMKNTAVTQFSQISDDAVKWAASAKKGDKKVFETDAGCYVVYIVEAAHRDASETVDVRHILFKVDSEAEDQTKAKADAKKKAEDALAEWQKGDKTEESFAALATEKTEDTGSQSTGGLYERVYKGQMVKAFENWCFDAARKAGDTGIVESDYGYHVMYFIQKNDEPLWKLKIRDALSSEDAKTYTDELLKKDENKIELKGNKVQKVIDDLMAKMKKNQALNSASA
;
A
#
# COMPACT_ATOMS: atom_id res chain seq x y z
N ARG A 1 56.70 -58.23 -44.34
CA ARG A 1 55.98 -56.95 -44.14
C ARG A 1 55.85 -56.51 -42.67
N GLN A 2 56.13 -57.41 -41.70
CA GLN A 2 56.11 -57.06 -40.25
C GLN A 2 57.44 -56.51 -39.71
N ALA A 3 58.52 -56.53 -40.48
CA ALA A 3 59.89 -56.11 -40.06
C ALA A 3 60.23 -54.62 -40.37
N LYS A 4 59.24 -53.84 -40.92
CA LYS A 4 59.43 -52.43 -41.31
C LYS A 4 58.78 -51.40 -40.41
N ILE A 5 58.01 -51.85 -39.39
CA ILE A 5 57.33 -50.93 -38.44
C ILE A 5 58.14 -50.70 -37.16
N ALA A 6 59.30 -51.41 -36.98
CA ALA A 6 60.14 -51.32 -35.77
C ALA A 6 61.25 -50.29 -35.86
N LYS A 7 61.23 -49.32 -36.74
CA LYS A 7 62.28 -48.30 -36.88
C LYS A 7 61.67 -46.90 -36.95
N LYS A 8 61.55 -46.28 -35.78
CA LYS A 8 61.87 -44.92 -35.42
C LYS A 8 61.38 -44.63 -33.98
N ARG A 9 61.90 -45.36 -33.03
CA ARG A 9 62.01 -44.75 -31.68
C ARG A 9 63.22 -43.84 -31.75
N GLU A 10 62.99 -42.57 -32.12
CA GLU A 10 64.00 -41.56 -31.88
C GLU A 10 64.40 -41.61 -30.39
N LYS A 11 65.66 -41.89 -30.10
CA LYS A 11 66.17 -41.78 -28.74
C LYS A 11 66.06 -40.34 -28.33
N LYS A 12 64.98 -39.99 -27.58
CA LYS A 12 64.77 -38.65 -27.04
C LYS A 12 66.04 -38.25 -26.29
N SER A 13 66.56 -37.05 -26.54
CA SER A 13 67.73 -36.56 -25.83
C SER A 13 67.45 -36.50 -24.32
N PRO A 14 68.43 -36.68 -23.44
CA PRO A 14 68.28 -36.61 -21.98
C PRO A 14 67.54 -35.30 -21.53
N LYS A 15 67.81 -34.18 -22.23
CA LYS A 15 67.15 -32.91 -22.01
C LYS A 15 65.61 -32.95 -22.33
N ARG A 16 65.23 -33.69 -23.40
CA ARG A 16 63.81 -33.83 -23.80
C ARG A 16 63.05 -34.75 -22.84
N ILE A 17 63.72 -35.81 -22.33
CA ILE A 17 63.16 -36.71 -21.30
C ILE A 17 62.99 -35.96 -19.98
N ALA A 18 63.93 -35.17 -19.56
CA ALA A 18 63.85 -34.35 -18.34
C ALA A 18 62.78 -33.26 -18.45
N MET A 19 62.62 -32.69 -19.66
CA MET A 19 61.54 -31.70 -19.93
C MET A 19 60.15 -32.34 -19.94
N GLU A 20 60.03 -33.53 -20.55
CA GLU A 20 58.79 -34.32 -20.51
C GLU A 20 58.38 -34.75 -19.10
N GLN A 21 59.38 -35.19 -18.28
CA GLN A 21 59.18 -35.53 -16.85
C GLN A 21 58.78 -34.32 -16.02
N LYS A 22 59.36 -33.13 -16.28
CA LYS A 22 58.92 -31.87 -15.65
C LYS A 22 57.50 -31.47 -16.08
N LEU A 23 57.17 -31.61 -17.36
CA LEU A 23 55.82 -31.37 -17.89
C LEU A 23 54.79 -32.31 -17.27
N VAL A 24 55.07 -33.61 -17.20
CA VAL A 24 54.19 -34.62 -16.58
C VAL A 24 53.94 -34.30 -15.10
N LYS A 25 54.94 -33.80 -14.36
CA LYS A 25 54.76 -33.35 -12.97
C LYS A 25 54.06 -32.01 -12.84
N ALA A 26 54.23 -31.11 -13.81
CA ALA A 26 53.56 -29.79 -13.81
C ALA A 26 52.09 -29.83 -14.23
N ILE A 27 51.70 -30.76 -15.14
CA ILE A 27 50.31 -30.87 -15.64
C ILE A 27 49.29 -31.04 -14.51
N PRO A 28 49.47 -31.97 -13.52
CA PRO A 28 48.50 -32.09 -12.42
C PRO A 28 48.41 -30.84 -11.56
N ILE A 29 49.52 -30.11 -11.34
CA ILE A 29 49.55 -28.86 -10.57
C ILE A 29 48.78 -27.76 -11.33
N VAL A 30 48.97 -27.65 -12.63
CA VAL A 30 48.25 -26.69 -13.48
C VAL A 30 46.76 -27.03 -13.50
N ILE A 31 46.39 -28.31 -13.65
CA ILE A 31 44.98 -28.74 -13.61
C ILE A 31 44.36 -28.40 -12.25
N ALA A 32 45.04 -28.68 -11.15
CA ALA A 32 44.58 -28.34 -9.80
C ALA A 32 44.43 -26.83 -9.61
N ALA A 33 45.41 -26.03 -10.07
CA ALA A 33 45.32 -24.58 -10.03
C ALA A 33 44.13 -24.03 -10.84
N VAL A 34 43.92 -24.56 -12.06
CA VAL A 34 42.78 -24.21 -12.89
C VAL A 34 41.47 -24.62 -12.22
N ALA A 35 41.38 -25.82 -11.63
CA ALA A 35 40.18 -26.26 -10.90
C ALA A 35 39.89 -25.36 -9.70
N VAL A 36 40.89 -24.92 -8.95
CA VAL A 36 40.76 -23.97 -7.83
C VAL A 36 40.23 -22.61 -8.33
N VAL A 37 40.77 -22.09 -9.45
CA VAL A 37 40.29 -20.83 -10.05
C VAL A 37 38.85 -20.94 -10.48
N PHE A 38 38.47 -22.07 -11.11
CA PHE A 38 37.05 -22.33 -11.47
C PHE A 38 36.15 -22.45 -10.23
N ALA A 39 36.61 -23.15 -9.19
CA ALA A 39 35.86 -23.27 -7.94
C ALA A 39 35.67 -21.91 -7.24
N ILE A 40 36.72 -21.08 -7.20
CA ILE A 40 36.64 -19.72 -6.67
C ILE A 40 35.69 -18.88 -7.53
N GLY A 41 35.81 -18.92 -8.87
CA GLY A 41 34.93 -18.20 -9.79
C GLY A 41 33.46 -18.62 -9.63
N TRP A 42 33.21 -19.94 -9.52
CA TRP A 42 31.89 -20.48 -9.26
C TRP A 42 31.32 -20.01 -7.91
N PHE A 43 32.14 -20.08 -6.85
CA PHE A 43 31.76 -19.62 -5.51
C PHE A 43 31.47 -18.12 -5.47
N LEU A 44 32.30 -17.29 -6.08
CA LEU A 44 32.09 -15.85 -6.17
C LEU A 44 30.77 -15.52 -6.95
N ASN A 45 30.51 -16.25 -8.03
CA ASN A 45 29.27 -16.10 -8.79
C ASN A 45 28.06 -16.58 -7.99
N PHE A 46 28.18 -17.69 -7.25
CA PHE A 46 27.15 -18.17 -6.32
C PHE A 46 26.84 -17.15 -5.23
N MET A 47 27.85 -16.51 -4.68
CA MET A 47 27.73 -15.44 -3.68
C MET A 47 27.23 -14.12 -4.28
N GLY A 48 27.10 -14.01 -5.61
CA GLY A 48 26.61 -12.82 -6.30
C GLY A 48 27.59 -11.64 -6.32
N VAL A 49 28.89 -11.91 -6.19
CA VAL A 49 29.93 -10.86 -6.24
C VAL A 49 29.93 -10.12 -7.59
N PRO A 50 29.89 -10.80 -8.76
CA PRO A 50 29.81 -10.11 -10.05
C PRO A 50 28.57 -9.18 -10.15
N GLN A 51 27.43 -9.62 -9.62
CA GLN A 51 26.20 -8.83 -9.66
C GLN A 51 26.30 -7.53 -8.87
N ARG A 52 26.99 -7.54 -7.71
CA ARG A 52 27.26 -6.33 -6.92
C ARG A 52 28.32 -5.41 -7.53
N MET A 53 29.20 -5.95 -8.38
CA MET A 53 30.25 -5.17 -9.05
C MET A 53 29.84 -4.61 -10.41
N THR A 54 28.78 -5.15 -11.03
CA THR A 54 28.35 -4.76 -12.36
C THR A 54 27.36 -3.60 -12.28
N THR A 55 27.77 -2.40 -12.69
CA THR A 55 26.86 -1.26 -12.87
C THR A 55 25.98 -1.48 -14.08
N VAL A 56 24.65 -1.36 -13.92
CA VAL A 56 23.65 -1.54 -14.99
C VAL A 56 23.00 -0.24 -15.39
N MET A 57 22.89 0.73 -14.48
CA MET A 57 22.42 2.08 -14.76
C MET A 57 23.06 3.10 -13.82
N THR A 58 22.93 4.38 -14.14
CA THR A 58 23.23 5.47 -13.20
C THR A 58 22.05 6.43 -13.13
N VAL A 59 21.90 7.07 -11.97
CA VAL A 59 21.04 8.25 -11.77
C VAL A 59 21.99 9.38 -11.42
N GLY A 60 22.23 10.25 -12.39
CA GLY A 60 23.32 11.20 -12.33
C GLY A 60 24.67 10.51 -12.09
N ASP A 61 25.34 10.85 -10.99
CA ASP A 61 26.62 10.27 -10.57
C ASP A 61 26.47 8.97 -9.75
N THR A 62 25.26 8.64 -9.29
CA THR A 62 25.01 7.46 -8.45
C THR A 62 24.92 6.20 -9.32
N LYS A 63 25.78 5.23 -9.03
CA LYS A 63 25.85 3.94 -9.74
C LYS A 63 24.92 2.92 -9.10
N ILE A 64 24.10 2.29 -9.92
CA ILE A 64 23.22 1.19 -9.53
C ILE A 64 23.82 -0.11 -10.08
N ASN A 65 24.14 -1.04 -9.19
CA ASN A 65 24.62 -2.33 -9.60
C ASN A 65 23.48 -3.30 -9.91
N GLN A 66 23.82 -4.42 -10.57
CA GLN A 66 22.85 -5.44 -10.97
C GLN A 66 22.03 -5.97 -9.79
N ALA A 67 22.65 -6.19 -8.62
CA ALA A 67 21.95 -6.75 -7.46
C ALA A 67 20.93 -5.74 -6.87
N GLN A 68 21.27 -4.45 -6.80
CA GLN A 68 20.35 -3.39 -6.41
C GLN A 68 19.16 -3.30 -7.38
N TYR A 69 19.45 -3.26 -8.69
CA TYR A 69 18.41 -3.22 -9.71
C TYR A 69 17.46 -4.43 -9.61
N THR A 70 18.01 -5.63 -9.44
CA THR A 70 17.24 -6.86 -9.28
C THR A 70 16.34 -6.79 -8.04
N TYR A 71 16.83 -6.25 -6.92
CA TYR A 71 16.03 -6.07 -5.70
C TYR A 71 14.79 -5.20 -5.97
N TYR A 72 14.97 -4.02 -6.52
CA TYR A 72 13.85 -3.10 -6.78
C TYR A 72 12.88 -3.63 -7.84
N TYR A 73 13.39 -4.26 -8.90
CA TYR A 73 12.52 -4.91 -9.90
C TYR A 73 11.62 -5.97 -9.26
N GLN A 74 12.19 -6.80 -8.37
CA GLN A 74 11.43 -7.85 -7.69
C GLN A 74 10.43 -7.28 -6.67
N GLN A 75 10.75 -6.18 -6.00
CA GLN A 75 9.82 -5.47 -5.12
C GLN A 75 8.61 -4.97 -5.90
N ILE A 76 8.85 -4.28 -7.02
CA ILE A 76 7.77 -3.76 -7.87
C ILE A 76 6.94 -4.90 -8.45
N TYR A 77 7.59 -5.95 -8.98
CA TYR A 77 6.89 -7.14 -9.45
C TYR A 77 6.02 -7.76 -8.35
N SER A 78 6.54 -7.94 -7.15
CA SER A 78 5.80 -8.57 -6.03
C SER A 78 4.58 -7.75 -5.64
N ASN A 79 4.65 -6.42 -5.68
CA ASN A 79 3.51 -5.55 -5.39
C ASN A 79 2.37 -5.77 -6.41
N TYR A 80 2.67 -5.75 -7.72
CA TYR A 80 1.68 -6.02 -8.77
C TYR A 80 1.14 -7.45 -8.71
N ALA A 81 1.99 -8.44 -8.46
CA ALA A 81 1.59 -9.84 -8.34
C ALA A 81 0.68 -10.09 -7.13
N SER A 82 1.00 -9.50 -5.98
CA SER A 82 0.18 -9.60 -4.76
C SER A 82 -1.18 -8.94 -4.93
N GLN A 83 -1.22 -7.77 -5.56
CA GLN A 83 -2.47 -7.10 -5.87
C GLN A 83 -3.34 -7.95 -6.81
N ALA A 84 -2.77 -8.48 -7.88
CA ALA A 84 -3.48 -9.34 -8.82
C ALA A 84 -3.99 -10.63 -8.14
N GLN A 85 -3.20 -11.23 -7.25
CA GLN A 85 -3.60 -12.41 -6.48
C GLN A 85 -4.76 -12.09 -5.53
N GLN A 86 -4.74 -10.94 -4.88
CA GLN A 86 -5.82 -10.50 -3.99
C GLN A 86 -7.14 -10.36 -4.77
N TYR A 87 -7.14 -9.69 -5.93
CA TYR A 87 -8.34 -9.57 -6.76
C TYR A 87 -8.85 -10.92 -7.28
N ALA A 88 -7.92 -11.83 -7.65
CA ALA A 88 -8.30 -13.17 -8.10
C ALA A 88 -9.02 -13.98 -7.00
N GLN A 89 -8.71 -13.79 -5.72
CA GLN A 89 -9.43 -14.41 -4.59
C GLN A 89 -10.90 -13.98 -4.52
N TYR A 90 -11.23 -12.79 -5.02
CA TYR A 90 -12.60 -12.29 -5.14
C TYR A 90 -13.24 -12.61 -6.50
N GLY A 91 -12.61 -13.46 -7.31
CA GLY A 91 -13.11 -13.83 -8.65
C GLY A 91 -12.96 -12.75 -9.70
N ILE A 92 -12.19 -11.70 -9.41
CA ILE A 92 -11.95 -10.58 -10.30
C ILE A 92 -10.67 -10.82 -11.09
N SER A 93 -10.78 -10.89 -12.44
CA SER A 93 -9.64 -11.08 -13.34
C SER A 93 -9.87 -10.32 -14.66
N GLY A 94 -8.79 -10.11 -15.42
CA GLY A 94 -8.87 -9.50 -16.75
C GLY A 94 -9.17 -8.00 -16.78
N ILE A 95 -8.98 -7.30 -15.65
CA ILE A 95 -9.10 -5.83 -15.60
C ILE A 95 -7.91 -5.21 -16.36
N PRO A 96 -8.13 -4.19 -17.23
CA PRO A 96 -7.04 -3.44 -17.83
C PRO A 96 -6.06 -2.89 -16.78
N GLY A 97 -4.76 -3.03 -17.03
CA GLY A 97 -3.71 -2.63 -16.09
C GLY A 97 -3.50 -3.58 -14.90
N MET A 98 -4.16 -4.75 -14.89
CA MET A 98 -3.93 -5.80 -13.91
C MET A 98 -3.11 -6.94 -14.53
N MET A 99 -2.03 -7.33 -13.84
CA MET A 99 -1.17 -8.43 -14.25
C MET A 99 -1.84 -9.78 -13.95
N ASP A 100 -1.72 -10.75 -14.86
CA ASP A 100 -1.98 -12.14 -14.52
C ASP A 100 -0.79 -12.71 -13.73
N TYR A 101 -0.96 -12.92 -12.42
CA TYR A 101 0.11 -13.44 -11.55
C TYR A 101 0.52 -14.88 -11.85
N SER A 102 -0.29 -15.62 -12.60
CA SER A 102 -0.02 -17.01 -13.04
C SER A 102 0.82 -17.09 -14.31
N THR A 103 0.96 -15.97 -15.03
CA THR A 103 1.69 -15.87 -16.30
C THR A 103 2.97 -15.05 -16.11
N VAL A 104 4.08 -15.49 -16.72
CA VAL A 104 5.35 -14.75 -16.66
C VAL A 104 5.21 -13.38 -17.31
N PRO A 105 5.69 -12.28 -16.71
CA PRO A 105 5.52 -10.93 -17.23
C PRO A 105 5.99 -10.70 -18.68
N SER A 106 6.97 -11.45 -19.17
CA SER A 106 7.42 -11.40 -20.56
C SER A 106 6.51 -12.16 -21.56
N GLU A 107 5.48 -12.85 -21.09
CA GLU A 107 4.53 -13.62 -21.91
C GLU A 107 3.13 -13.02 -21.93
N GLN A 108 2.92 -11.90 -21.25
CA GLN A 108 1.66 -11.17 -21.23
C GLN A 108 1.83 -9.73 -21.66
N LYS A 109 0.97 -9.27 -22.56
CA LYS A 109 0.94 -7.88 -23.02
C LYS A 109 0.47 -6.97 -21.88
N TYR A 110 1.08 -5.79 -21.78
CA TYR A 110 0.56 -4.74 -20.92
C TYR A 110 -0.65 -4.07 -21.57
N ASN A 111 -1.75 -3.93 -20.83
CA ASN A 111 -3.04 -3.42 -21.30
C ASN A 111 -3.62 -2.31 -20.41
N GLY A 112 -2.78 -1.63 -19.63
CA GLY A 112 -3.21 -0.49 -18.82
C GLY A 112 -3.48 0.78 -19.64
N GLU A 113 -4.09 1.79 -19.03
CA GLU A 113 -4.44 3.06 -19.69
C GLU A 113 -3.20 3.80 -20.24
N ASP A 114 -2.04 3.64 -19.60
CA ASP A 114 -0.76 4.23 -20.03
C ASP A 114 0.00 3.36 -21.06
N ALA A 115 -0.64 2.35 -21.65
CA ALA A 115 -0.12 1.56 -22.75
C ALA A 115 -0.15 2.32 -24.10
N GLU A 116 -0.93 3.40 -24.21
CA GLU A 116 -1.06 4.17 -25.43
C GLU A 116 0.31 4.73 -25.87
N GLY A 117 0.67 4.48 -27.14
CA GLY A 117 1.94 4.90 -27.72
C GLY A 117 3.16 4.00 -27.39
N LYS A 118 3.00 2.94 -26.61
CA LYS A 118 4.10 2.02 -26.25
C LYS A 118 4.40 0.94 -27.30
N GLY A 119 3.50 0.72 -28.26
CA GLY A 119 3.64 -0.29 -29.33
C GLY A 119 3.05 -1.65 -28.96
N ASP A 120 2.79 -2.47 -30.01
CA ASP A 120 2.07 -3.74 -29.88
C ASP A 120 2.85 -4.84 -29.13
N ASP A 121 4.16 -4.69 -29.00
CA ASP A 121 5.05 -5.67 -28.34
C ASP A 121 5.42 -5.27 -26.90
N TYR A 122 4.75 -4.26 -26.33
CA TYR A 122 5.02 -3.81 -24.97
C TYR A 122 4.43 -4.80 -23.96
N MET A 123 5.31 -5.47 -23.23
CA MET A 123 4.97 -6.54 -22.30
C MET A 123 4.95 -6.04 -20.84
N TRP A 124 4.34 -6.79 -19.94
CA TRP A 124 4.42 -6.51 -18.52
C TRP A 124 5.86 -6.42 -17.99
N SER A 125 6.79 -7.22 -18.55
CA SER A 125 8.21 -7.13 -18.21
C SER A 125 8.83 -5.76 -18.56
N ASP A 126 8.37 -5.14 -19.66
CA ASP A 126 8.81 -3.80 -20.08
C ASP A 126 8.21 -2.71 -19.17
N TYR A 127 6.93 -2.84 -18.85
CA TYR A 127 6.25 -1.95 -17.91
C TYR A 127 6.93 -1.96 -16.53
N LEU A 128 7.21 -3.13 -15.98
CA LEU A 128 7.92 -3.29 -14.70
C LEU A 128 9.35 -2.73 -14.77
N ARG A 129 10.05 -2.88 -15.92
CA ARG A 129 11.34 -2.22 -16.16
C ARG A 129 11.22 -0.71 -16.06
N ASP A 130 10.27 -0.14 -16.78
CA ASP A 130 10.09 1.30 -16.84
C ASP A 130 9.71 1.85 -15.46
N LYS A 131 8.80 1.17 -14.73
CA LYS A 131 8.48 1.51 -13.35
C LYS A 131 9.67 1.38 -12.39
N THR A 132 10.53 0.38 -12.58
CA THR A 132 11.76 0.23 -11.78
C THR A 132 12.72 1.39 -12.05
N ASN A 133 12.87 1.80 -13.29
CA ASN A 133 13.72 2.93 -13.65
C ASN A 133 13.20 4.25 -13.05
N GLU A 134 11.89 4.52 -13.17
CA GLU A 134 11.22 5.68 -12.57
C GLU A 134 11.40 5.71 -11.05
N PHE A 135 11.14 4.57 -10.39
CA PHE A 135 11.29 4.42 -8.94
C PHE A 135 12.72 4.70 -8.48
N LEU A 136 13.71 4.08 -9.11
CA LEU A 136 15.12 4.28 -8.78
C LEU A 136 15.54 5.74 -9.00
N GLN A 137 15.09 6.38 -10.10
CA GLN A 137 15.37 7.79 -10.33
C GLN A 137 14.82 8.65 -9.20
N GLN A 138 13.56 8.46 -8.85
CA GLN A 138 12.89 9.23 -7.80
C GLN A 138 13.57 9.07 -6.45
N TYR A 139 13.71 7.85 -5.97
CA TYR A 139 14.24 7.61 -4.62
C TYR A 139 15.71 8.01 -4.46
N ILE A 140 16.54 7.79 -5.49
CA ILE A 140 17.94 8.23 -5.45
C ILE A 140 18.03 9.75 -5.48
N THR A 141 17.22 10.41 -6.31
CA THR A 141 17.17 11.87 -6.38
C THR A 141 16.72 12.46 -5.05
N LEU A 142 15.58 11.98 -4.51
CA LEU A 142 15.05 12.46 -3.22
C LEU A 142 16.00 12.17 -2.07
N GLY A 143 16.63 10.99 -2.03
CA GLY A 143 17.60 10.65 -0.99
C GLY A 143 18.89 11.50 -1.06
N LYS A 144 19.31 11.94 -2.25
CA LYS A 144 20.40 12.92 -2.41
C LYS A 144 19.99 14.29 -1.89
N GLU A 145 18.81 14.77 -2.24
CA GLU A 145 18.26 16.04 -1.76
C GLU A 145 18.05 16.04 -0.24
N ALA A 146 17.54 14.92 0.32
CA ALA A 146 17.40 14.77 1.77
C ALA A 146 18.75 14.94 2.49
N LYS A 147 19.79 14.27 1.99
CA LYS A 147 21.15 14.39 2.53
C LYS A 147 21.73 15.80 2.37
N ALA A 148 21.48 16.46 1.23
CA ALA A 148 21.89 17.84 0.99
C ALA A 148 21.18 18.82 1.94
N ALA A 149 19.94 18.52 2.31
CA ALA A 149 19.16 19.25 3.32
C ALA A 149 19.52 18.87 4.77
N ASN A 150 20.53 18.01 5.00
CA ASN A 150 20.93 17.48 6.31
C ASN A 150 19.80 16.70 7.04
N ILE A 151 18.88 16.12 6.28
CA ILE A 151 17.87 15.23 6.84
C ILE A 151 18.55 13.89 7.17
N THR A 152 18.39 13.44 8.40
CA THR A 152 18.95 12.17 8.90
C THR A 152 17.87 11.31 9.50
N LEU A 153 18.13 10.03 9.59
CA LEU A 153 17.26 9.10 10.31
C LEU A 153 17.38 9.35 11.82
N SER A 154 16.25 9.38 12.50
CA SER A 154 16.19 9.37 13.96
C SER A 154 16.64 8.01 14.53
N GLU A 155 16.85 7.94 15.84
CA GLU A 155 17.16 6.67 16.51
C GLU A 155 15.99 5.68 16.40
N ASP A 156 14.75 6.15 16.47
CA ASP A 156 13.56 5.31 16.33
C ASP A 156 13.40 4.74 14.91
N GLU A 157 13.61 5.57 13.87
CA GLU A 157 13.57 5.10 12.48
C GLU A 157 14.69 4.07 12.19
N GLN A 158 15.88 4.25 12.76
CA GLN A 158 16.96 3.26 12.66
C GLN A 158 16.58 1.96 13.36
N LYS A 159 15.96 2.04 14.54
CA LYS A 159 15.47 0.89 15.30
C LYS A 159 14.36 0.17 14.54
N GLU A 160 13.43 0.87 13.90
CA GLU A 160 12.36 0.27 13.08
C GLU A 160 12.95 -0.53 11.89
N ILE A 161 13.96 0.03 11.22
CA ILE A 161 14.71 -0.67 10.16
C ILE A 161 15.37 -1.94 10.72
N ASP A 162 16.02 -1.85 11.90
CA ASP A 162 16.67 -2.98 12.55
C ASP A 162 15.67 -4.08 12.93
N GLU A 163 14.52 -3.71 13.46
CA GLU A 163 13.43 -4.62 13.84
C GLU A 163 12.82 -5.30 12.62
N THR A 164 12.61 -4.56 11.53
CA THR A 164 12.14 -5.12 10.26
C THR A 164 13.14 -6.13 9.68
N ILE A 165 14.42 -5.79 9.66
CA ILE A 165 15.46 -6.73 9.21
C ILE A 165 15.54 -7.96 10.12
N LYS A 166 15.36 -7.78 11.43
CA LYS A 166 15.28 -8.88 12.41
C LYS A 166 14.09 -9.79 12.12
N SER A 167 12.92 -9.24 11.89
CA SER A 167 11.71 -10.01 11.53
C SER A 167 11.93 -10.84 10.26
N ILE A 168 12.50 -10.24 9.20
CA ILE A 168 12.83 -10.97 7.97
C ILE A 168 13.88 -12.08 8.24
N ARG A 169 14.84 -11.86 9.14
CA ARG A 169 15.83 -12.86 9.54
C ARG A 169 15.19 -14.02 10.28
N GLU A 170 14.24 -13.76 11.17
CA GLU A 170 13.47 -14.78 11.88
C GLU A 170 12.59 -15.60 10.92
N GLN A 171 11.94 -14.94 9.96
CA GLN A 171 11.21 -15.61 8.89
C GLN A 171 12.11 -16.50 8.03
N ALA A 172 13.31 -16.01 7.67
CA ALA A 172 14.29 -16.81 6.95
C ALA A 172 14.70 -18.05 7.76
N ALA A 173 14.96 -17.88 9.06
CA ALA A 173 15.36 -18.98 9.96
C ALA A 173 14.25 -20.01 10.12
N SER A 174 12.97 -19.62 10.16
CA SER A 174 11.83 -20.54 10.20
C SER A 174 11.72 -21.44 8.96
N SER A 175 12.38 -21.04 7.86
CA SER A 175 12.47 -21.77 6.60
C SER A 175 13.87 -22.42 6.39
N ASP A 176 14.67 -22.56 7.42
CA ASP A 176 16.04 -23.10 7.42
C ASP A 176 17.04 -22.34 6.53
N TYR A 177 16.81 -21.03 6.31
CA TYR A 177 17.73 -20.17 5.56
C TYR A 177 18.40 -19.14 6.46
N SER A 178 19.66 -18.80 6.14
CA SER A 178 20.23 -17.54 6.62
C SER A 178 19.58 -16.37 5.88
N LEU A 179 19.52 -15.16 6.49
CA LEU A 179 18.94 -13.96 5.85
C LEU A 179 19.47 -13.73 4.43
N ASN A 180 20.79 -13.77 4.24
CA ASN A 180 21.37 -13.57 2.90
C ASN A 180 21.04 -14.70 1.90
N ALA A 181 20.82 -15.93 2.36
CA ALA A 181 20.35 -17.01 1.50
C ALA A 181 18.89 -16.82 1.10
N TYR A 182 18.05 -16.40 2.05
CA TYR A 182 16.66 -16.03 1.85
C TYR A 182 16.54 -14.88 0.85
N LEU A 183 17.26 -13.78 1.05
CA LEU A 183 17.24 -12.64 0.13
C LEU A 183 17.69 -13.02 -1.29
N ARG A 184 18.69 -13.89 -1.45
CA ARG A 184 19.08 -14.40 -2.78
C ARG A 184 18.02 -15.28 -3.43
N LEU A 185 17.28 -16.04 -2.63
CA LEU A 185 16.21 -16.91 -3.13
C LEU A 185 15.06 -16.07 -3.70
N TYR A 186 14.61 -15.09 -2.95
CA TYR A 186 13.43 -14.27 -3.29
C TYR A 186 13.76 -13.14 -4.28
N TYR A 187 14.83 -12.38 -4.03
CA TYR A 187 15.15 -11.20 -4.83
C TYR A 187 16.20 -11.47 -5.92
N GLY A 188 17.03 -12.49 -5.76
CA GLY A 188 18.01 -12.84 -6.76
C GLY A 188 19.47 -12.76 -6.30
N ARG A 189 20.37 -13.21 -7.18
CA ARG A 189 21.82 -13.29 -6.85
C ARG A 189 22.40 -11.92 -6.55
N GLY A 190 23.17 -11.86 -5.47
CA GLY A 190 23.88 -10.65 -5.05
C GLY A 190 23.11 -9.79 -4.06
N VAL A 191 21.78 -9.96 -3.96
CA VAL A 191 20.97 -9.27 -2.94
C VAL A 191 21.37 -9.80 -1.55
N ASN A 192 21.58 -8.90 -0.63
CA ASN A 192 22.02 -9.17 0.73
C ASN A 192 21.46 -8.14 1.71
N GLU A 193 21.69 -8.33 3.01
CA GLU A 193 21.22 -7.45 4.08
C GLU A 193 21.64 -5.99 3.89
N LYS A 194 22.86 -5.75 3.37
CA LYS A 194 23.33 -4.38 3.11
C LYS A 194 22.45 -3.66 2.08
N ILE A 195 22.11 -4.33 0.96
CA ILE A 195 21.24 -3.76 -0.08
C ILE A 195 19.84 -3.52 0.48
N LEU A 196 19.31 -4.46 1.28
CA LEU A 196 18.01 -4.31 1.94
C LEU A 196 18.00 -3.08 2.84
N ARG A 197 18.98 -2.94 3.71
CA ARG A 197 19.11 -1.79 4.63
C ARG A 197 19.22 -0.47 3.88
N GLU A 198 20.14 -0.39 2.92
CA GLU A 198 20.34 0.82 2.10
C GLU A 198 19.05 1.24 1.37
N ALA A 199 18.24 0.28 0.94
CA ALA A 199 16.95 0.55 0.31
C ALA A 199 15.95 1.16 1.32
N MET A 200 15.82 0.55 2.50
CA MET A 200 14.92 1.05 3.55
C MET A 200 15.33 2.45 4.03
N GLU A 201 16.63 2.67 4.29
CA GLU A 201 17.16 3.98 4.66
C GLU A 201 16.88 5.04 3.58
N LEU A 202 17.02 4.67 2.30
CA LEU A 202 16.75 5.56 1.18
C LEU A 202 15.27 5.93 1.08
N GLU A 203 14.39 4.94 1.26
CA GLU A 203 12.92 5.13 1.26
C GLU A 203 12.50 6.05 2.40
N THR A 204 12.99 5.81 3.62
CA THR A 204 12.68 6.63 4.80
C THR A 204 13.16 8.08 4.62
N LEU A 205 14.40 8.29 4.16
CA LEU A 205 14.94 9.62 3.90
C LEU A 205 14.14 10.37 2.83
N SER A 206 13.72 9.66 1.78
CA SER A 206 12.92 10.23 0.70
C SER A 206 11.54 10.66 1.19
N SER A 207 10.90 9.84 2.00
CA SER A 207 9.59 10.13 2.62
C SER A 207 9.67 11.34 3.54
N LYS A 208 10.70 11.40 4.41
CA LYS A 208 10.93 12.57 5.30
C LYS A 208 11.13 13.87 4.53
N LEU A 209 11.87 13.84 3.42
CA LEU A 209 12.05 15.05 2.60
C LEU A 209 10.70 15.54 2.06
N ILE A 210 9.89 14.62 1.52
CA ILE A 210 8.59 14.98 0.95
C ILE A 210 7.62 15.45 2.02
N GLU A 211 7.60 14.80 3.19
CA GLU A 211 6.81 15.22 4.35
C GLU A 211 7.18 16.63 4.80
N GLN A 212 8.46 16.89 5.08
CA GLN A 212 8.94 18.22 5.47
C GLN A 212 8.62 19.28 4.41
N LYS A 213 8.74 18.92 3.12
CA LYS A 213 8.41 19.83 2.01
C LYS A 213 6.92 20.12 1.95
N SER A 214 6.08 19.09 2.12
CA SER A 214 4.62 19.21 2.19
C SER A 214 4.20 20.12 3.35
N ASP A 215 4.78 19.92 4.52
CA ASP A 215 4.51 20.73 5.71
C ASP A 215 4.92 22.20 5.54
N GLU A 216 6.10 22.43 4.94
CA GLU A 216 6.56 23.78 4.60
C GLU A 216 5.57 24.48 3.67
N LEU A 217 5.13 23.79 2.61
CA LEU A 217 4.17 24.31 1.63
C LEU A 217 2.81 24.56 2.28
N ALA A 218 2.31 23.61 3.08
CA ALA A 218 1.01 23.72 3.72
C ALA A 218 0.87 24.99 4.61
N ARG A 219 1.96 25.40 5.26
CA ARG A 219 1.98 26.62 6.12
C ARG A 219 1.91 27.93 5.33
N ASN A 220 2.25 27.90 4.05
CA ASN A 220 2.42 29.12 3.25
C ASN A 220 1.22 29.50 2.39
N TYR A 221 0.17 28.66 2.31
CA TYR A 221 -1.02 28.99 1.51
C TYR A 221 -1.85 30.08 2.18
N THR A 222 -2.22 31.10 1.39
CA THR A 222 -3.10 32.17 1.82
C THR A 222 -4.57 31.76 1.76
N ASP A 223 -5.42 32.47 2.49
CA ASP A 223 -6.88 32.23 2.46
C ASP A 223 -7.45 32.36 1.05
N GLU A 224 -6.91 33.26 0.22
CA GLU A 224 -7.33 33.45 -1.17
C GLU A 224 -6.99 32.20 -2.03
N GLN A 225 -5.83 31.57 -1.80
CA GLN A 225 -5.45 30.33 -2.51
C GLN A 225 -6.33 29.18 -2.09
N LEU A 226 -6.62 29.04 -0.79
CA LEU A 226 -7.53 28.02 -0.27
C LEU A 226 -8.94 28.19 -0.83
N GLU A 227 -9.45 29.43 -0.85
CA GLU A 227 -10.75 29.74 -1.42
C GLU A 227 -10.82 29.44 -2.93
N ALA A 228 -9.76 29.81 -3.68
CA ALA A 228 -9.68 29.53 -5.13
C ALA A 228 -9.71 28.01 -5.42
N LYS A 229 -9.00 27.20 -4.64
CA LYS A 229 -9.04 25.72 -4.76
C LYS A 229 -10.41 25.18 -4.41
N TYR A 230 -11.03 25.68 -3.32
CA TYR A 230 -12.38 25.30 -2.95
C TYR A 230 -13.38 25.60 -4.07
N GLN A 231 -13.35 26.80 -4.64
CA GLN A 231 -14.29 27.19 -5.72
C GLN A 231 -14.17 26.31 -6.95
N LYS A 232 -12.97 25.81 -7.23
CA LYS A 232 -12.71 24.91 -8.35
C LYS A 232 -13.24 23.48 -8.11
N ASP A 233 -13.17 23.00 -6.87
CA ASP A 233 -13.43 21.60 -6.52
C ASP A 233 -14.43 21.44 -5.37
N GLN A 234 -15.51 22.26 -5.33
CA GLN A 234 -16.46 22.33 -4.22
C GLN A 234 -16.99 20.96 -3.78
N ASN A 235 -17.29 20.06 -4.72
CA ASN A 235 -17.85 18.75 -4.42
C ASN A 235 -16.92 17.86 -3.60
N THR A 236 -15.60 18.07 -3.70
CA THR A 236 -14.59 17.35 -2.92
C THR A 236 -14.58 17.78 -1.45
N TYR A 237 -14.90 19.06 -1.20
CA TYR A 237 -14.77 19.66 0.14
C TYR A 237 -16.13 19.94 0.80
N ASN A 238 -17.23 19.74 0.08
CA ASN A 238 -18.57 19.84 0.63
C ASN A 238 -19.01 18.52 1.24
N VAL A 239 -19.75 18.64 2.33
CA VAL A 239 -20.43 17.53 3.00
C VAL A 239 -21.93 17.80 3.02
N LEU A 240 -22.71 16.75 3.14
CA LEU A 240 -24.13 16.79 3.33
C LEU A 240 -24.57 15.73 4.34
N THR A 241 -25.79 15.86 4.85
CA THR A 241 -26.42 14.80 5.64
C THR A 241 -27.62 14.26 4.84
N ALA A 242 -27.64 12.94 4.66
CA ALA A 242 -28.70 12.26 3.93
C ALA A 242 -29.16 10.99 4.66
N ARG A 243 -30.35 10.51 4.31
CA ARG A 243 -30.80 9.14 4.57
C ARG A 243 -30.71 8.36 3.27
N MET A 244 -30.24 7.13 3.35
CA MET A 244 -30.08 6.24 2.20
C MET A 244 -30.57 4.83 2.54
N PHE A 245 -31.32 4.23 1.61
CA PHE A 245 -31.76 2.85 1.68
C PHE A 245 -31.54 2.18 0.32
N GLN A 246 -30.97 0.97 0.32
CA GLN A 246 -30.70 0.22 -0.89
C GLN A 246 -31.66 -0.96 -1.03
N PHE A 247 -32.30 -1.05 -2.18
CA PHE A 247 -32.96 -2.26 -2.66
C PHE A 247 -31.99 -3.01 -3.57
N THR A 248 -31.53 -4.17 -3.16
CA THR A 248 -30.71 -5.05 -3.99
C THR A 248 -31.59 -5.77 -5.03
N THR A 249 -31.14 -5.82 -6.27
CA THR A 249 -31.77 -6.66 -7.29
C THR A 249 -31.35 -8.10 -7.09
N GLU A 250 -32.30 -8.96 -6.76
CA GLU A 250 -32.04 -10.39 -6.62
C GLU A 250 -31.81 -11.02 -8.01
N THR A 251 -30.80 -11.89 -8.11
CA THR A 251 -30.58 -12.67 -9.33
C THR A 251 -31.76 -13.62 -9.52
N PRO A 252 -32.44 -13.60 -10.67
CA PRO A 252 -33.55 -14.50 -10.91
C PRO A 252 -33.14 -15.98 -10.97
N ASP A 253 -34.03 -16.87 -10.58
CA ASP A 253 -33.86 -18.31 -10.85
C ASP A 253 -33.98 -18.56 -12.35
N TYR A 254 -32.86 -18.89 -13.00
CA TYR A 254 -32.87 -19.21 -14.42
C TYR A 254 -33.28 -20.68 -14.66
N PRO A 255 -34.21 -20.95 -15.60
CA PRO A 255 -34.45 -22.31 -16.08
C PRO A 255 -33.15 -22.97 -16.57
N LYS A 256 -32.97 -24.26 -16.35
CA LYS A 256 -31.72 -24.98 -16.70
C LYS A 256 -31.30 -24.79 -18.17
N ASP A 257 -32.25 -24.62 -19.08
CA ASP A 257 -32.01 -24.48 -20.52
C ASP A 257 -32.29 -23.05 -21.01
N ALA A 258 -32.25 -22.04 -20.10
CA ALA A 258 -32.50 -20.65 -20.46
C ALA A 258 -31.44 -20.12 -21.40
N THR A 259 -31.88 -19.58 -22.53
CA THR A 259 -31.02 -18.84 -23.47
C THR A 259 -30.61 -17.51 -22.87
N ASP A 260 -29.51 -16.91 -23.37
CA ASP A 260 -29.03 -15.60 -22.89
C ASP A 260 -30.10 -14.51 -23.04
N ALA A 261 -30.93 -14.58 -24.09
CA ALA A 261 -32.06 -13.67 -24.27
C ALA A 261 -33.12 -13.81 -23.17
N GLN A 262 -33.43 -15.06 -22.77
CA GLN A 262 -34.39 -15.32 -21.68
C GLN A 262 -33.81 -14.90 -20.31
N LYS A 263 -32.54 -15.15 -20.06
CA LYS A 263 -31.87 -14.64 -18.83
C LYS A 263 -31.95 -13.13 -18.77
N LYS A 264 -31.58 -12.45 -19.86
CA LYS A 264 -31.66 -10.97 -19.94
C LYS A 264 -33.07 -10.45 -19.71
N GLU A 265 -34.10 -11.12 -20.24
CA GLU A 265 -35.50 -10.72 -19.99
C GLU A 265 -35.90 -10.85 -18.51
N LEU A 266 -35.45 -11.91 -17.83
CA LEU A 266 -35.67 -12.12 -16.41
C LEU A 266 -34.92 -11.09 -15.56
N ASP A 267 -33.67 -10.76 -15.93
CA ASP A 267 -32.90 -9.69 -15.25
C ASP A 267 -33.57 -8.33 -15.38
N GLU A 268 -34.02 -7.96 -16.57
CA GLU A 268 -34.75 -6.70 -16.80
C GLU A 268 -36.06 -6.66 -16.03
N LYS A 269 -36.74 -7.78 -15.87
CA LYS A 269 -37.92 -7.89 -15.05
C LYS A 269 -37.60 -7.68 -13.58
N ALA A 270 -36.57 -8.34 -13.05
CA ALA A 270 -36.11 -8.17 -11.67
C ALA A 270 -35.71 -6.73 -11.38
N LYS A 271 -34.96 -6.07 -12.27
CA LYS A 271 -34.61 -4.65 -12.16
C LYS A 271 -35.83 -3.77 -12.09
N LYS A 272 -36.86 -3.99 -12.95
CA LYS A 272 -38.13 -3.24 -12.93
C LYS A 272 -38.88 -3.42 -11.63
N GLU A 273 -38.95 -4.65 -11.10
CA GLU A 273 -39.60 -4.94 -9.82
C GLU A 273 -38.90 -4.24 -8.66
N THR A 274 -37.58 -4.25 -8.65
CA THR A 274 -36.73 -3.56 -7.66
C THR A 274 -36.95 -2.05 -7.72
N LYS A 275 -36.98 -1.47 -8.92
CA LYS A 275 -37.29 -0.06 -9.12
C LYS A 275 -38.68 0.31 -8.62
N ALA A 276 -39.68 -0.52 -8.92
CA ALA A 276 -41.07 -0.27 -8.47
C ALA A 276 -41.15 -0.26 -6.93
N LYS A 277 -40.42 -1.12 -6.22
CA LYS A 277 -40.33 -1.10 -4.75
C LYS A 277 -39.68 0.20 -4.25
N ALA A 278 -38.58 0.65 -4.87
CA ALA A 278 -37.91 1.89 -4.52
C ALA A 278 -38.77 3.13 -4.76
N ASP A 279 -39.48 3.21 -5.90
CA ASP A 279 -40.40 4.29 -6.23
C ASP A 279 -41.61 4.31 -5.27
N ALA A 280 -42.13 3.14 -4.89
CA ALA A 280 -43.22 3.02 -3.92
C ALA A 280 -42.80 3.46 -2.51
N MET A 281 -41.58 3.17 -2.11
CA MET A 281 -40.98 3.69 -0.88
C MET A 281 -40.86 5.21 -0.95
N LEU A 282 -40.25 5.74 -2.02
CA LEU A 282 -40.04 7.18 -2.20
C LEU A 282 -41.33 7.94 -2.17
N GLY A 283 -42.40 7.39 -2.77
CA GLY A 283 -43.76 8.00 -2.78
C GLY A 283 -44.36 8.20 -1.39
N LYS A 284 -43.97 7.38 -0.41
CA LYS A 284 -44.44 7.46 0.98
C LYS A 284 -43.54 8.31 1.88
N VAL A 285 -42.35 8.67 1.43
CA VAL A 285 -41.42 9.52 2.21
C VAL A 285 -41.92 10.97 2.13
N THR A 286 -42.31 11.54 3.27
CA THR A 286 -42.74 12.94 3.44
C THR A 286 -41.76 13.76 4.27
N GLY A 287 -40.77 13.12 4.90
CA GLY A 287 -39.78 13.72 5.75
C GLY A 287 -38.83 12.65 6.29
N GLU A 288 -37.92 13.05 7.14
CA GLU A 288 -36.85 12.18 7.67
C GLU A 288 -37.44 11.00 8.48
N GLU A 289 -38.38 11.24 9.39
CA GLU A 289 -39.00 10.18 10.18
C GLU A 289 -39.71 9.15 9.31
N SER A 290 -40.53 9.62 8.33
CA SER A 290 -41.17 8.70 7.40
C SER A 290 -40.21 7.93 6.53
N PHE A 291 -38.98 8.47 6.25
CA PHE A 291 -37.93 7.71 5.58
C PHE A 291 -37.49 6.52 6.44
N LYS A 292 -37.20 6.73 7.72
CA LYS A 292 -36.80 5.67 8.66
C LYS A 292 -37.89 4.59 8.78
N GLU A 293 -39.13 4.99 8.93
CA GLU A 293 -40.26 4.06 8.97
C GLU A 293 -40.35 3.22 7.68
N GLN A 294 -40.21 3.84 6.53
CA GLN A 294 -40.22 3.14 5.25
C GLN A 294 -39.02 2.24 5.04
N ALA A 295 -37.81 2.64 5.49
CA ALA A 295 -36.61 1.79 5.47
C ALA A 295 -36.82 0.54 6.33
N LEU A 296 -37.30 0.69 7.57
CA LEU A 296 -37.62 -0.43 8.45
C LEU A 296 -38.71 -1.34 7.87
N ALA A 297 -39.72 -0.78 7.23
CA ALA A 297 -40.80 -1.55 6.62
C ALA A 297 -40.35 -2.40 5.43
N ASN A 298 -39.36 -1.92 4.67
CA ASN A 298 -38.80 -2.58 3.50
C ASN A 298 -37.55 -3.43 3.78
N ALA A 299 -36.96 -3.34 4.98
CA ALA A 299 -35.84 -4.14 5.39
C ALA A 299 -36.16 -5.64 5.41
N SER A 300 -35.21 -6.48 5.04
CA SER A 300 -35.32 -7.94 5.16
C SER A 300 -35.48 -8.35 6.63
N LYS A 301 -35.98 -9.58 6.86
CA LYS A 301 -36.19 -10.06 8.22
C LYS A 301 -34.93 -10.01 9.07
N ASP A 302 -33.81 -10.33 8.47
CA ASP A 302 -32.50 -10.40 9.15
C ASP A 302 -31.92 -9.02 9.45
N GLN A 303 -32.29 -8.00 8.66
CA GLN A 303 -31.81 -6.64 8.82
C GLN A 303 -32.74 -5.75 9.68
N LYS A 304 -33.94 -6.20 10.02
CA LYS A 304 -34.93 -5.36 10.73
C LYS A 304 -34.43 -4.79 12.05
N ASP A 305 -33.64 -5.54 12.80
CA ASP A 305 -33.13 -5.07 14.08
C ASP A 305 -32.07 -3.98 13.91
N ASP A 306 -31.30 -4.02 12.82
CA ASP A 306 -30.35 -2.96 12.50
C ASP A 306 -31.08 -1.69 12.06
N TYR A 307 -32.11 -1.80 11.24
CA TYR A 307 -32.90 -0.65 10.77
C TYR A 307 -33.80 0.00 11.84
N LYS A 308 -33.84 -0.55 13.07
CA LYS A 308 -34.41 0.14 14.24
C LYS A 308 -33.46 1.20 14.81
N LYS A 309 -32.17 1.11 14.50
CA LYS A 309 -31.15 2.08 14.92
C LYS A 309 -31.22 3.32 14.01
N ASP A 310 -31.05 4.50 14.59
CA ASP A 310 -31.11 5.76 13.83
C ASP A 310 -30.01 5.87 12.77
N GLU A 311 -28.85 5.27 13.08
CA GLU A 311 -27.66 5.29 12.24
C GLU A 311 -27.79 4.42 10.98
N ALA A 312 -28.69 3.46 10.94
CA ALA A 312 -28.77 2.44 9.87
C ALA A 312 -28.94 3.03 8.46
N THR A 313 -29.59 4.18 8.35
CA THR A 313 -29.80 4.88 7.07
C THR A 313 -29.08 6.23 7.00
N LEU A 314 -28.44 6.65 8.10
CA LEU A 314 -27.91 8.00 8.23
C LEU A 314 -26.50 8.11 7.63
N MET A 315 -26.35 8.97 6.65
CA MET A 315 -25.09 9.44 6.09
C MET A 315 -24.84 10.85 6.63
N LYS A 316 -24.17 10.97 7.76
CA LYS A 316 -23.93 12.25 8.43
C LYS A 316 -22.61 12.87 7.97
N ASN A 317 -22.61 14.16 7.65
CA ASN A 317 -21.43 14.90 7.19
C ASN A 317 -20.63 14.14 6.12
N THR A 318 -21.35 13.53 5.19
CA THR A 318 -20.79 12.69 4.15
C THR A 318 -20.31 13.55 2.99
N ALA A 319 -19.08 13.32 2.51
CA ALA A 319 -18.57 14.04 1.34
C ALA A 319 -19.47 13.82 0.12
N VAL A 320 -19.78 14.88 -0.62
CA VAL A 320 -20.61 14.83 -1.84
C VAL A 320 -20.05 13.81 -2.84
N THR A 321 -18.73 13.70 -2.93
CA THR A 321 -18.05 12.75 -3.82
C THR A 321 -18.32 11.28 -3.49
N GLN A 322 -18.72 10.93 -2.26
CA GLN A 322 -19.07 9.54 -1.92
C GLN A 322 -20.27 9.01 -2.69
N PHE A 323 -21.13 9.90 -3.21
CA PHE A 323 -22.23 9.50 -4.08
C PHE A 323 -21.77 8.93 -5.44
N SER A 324 -20.47 9.02 -5.78
CA SER A 324 -19.87 8.32 -6.94
C SER A 324 -20.00 6.80 -6.85
N GLN A 325 -20.12 6.23 -5.65
CA GLN A 325 -20.41 4.82 -5.45
C GLN A 325 -21.77 4.41 -6.03
N ILE A 326 -22.68 5.36 -6.20
CA ILE A 326 -23.96 5.16 -6.87
C ILE A 326 -23.80 5.47 -8.37
N SER A 327 -23.45 6.71 -8.71
CA SER A 327 -23.18 7.18 -10.07
C SER A 327 -22.68 8.64 -10.08
N ASP A 328 -22.10 9.08 -11.20
CA ASP A 328 -21.75 10.50 -11.42
C ASP A 328 -23.00 11.42 -11.36
N ASP A 329 -24.16 10.93 -11.80
CA ASP A 329 -25.41 11.68 -11.72
C ASP A 329 -25.89 11.84 -10.28
N ALA A 330 -25.59 10.87 -9.40
CA ALA A 330 -25.87 10.99 -7.98
C ALA A 330 -25.01 12.07 -7.32
N VAL A 331 -23.72 12.17 -7.69
CA VAL A 331 -22.82 13.25 -7.23
C VAL A 331 -23.36 14.63 -7.66
N LYS A 332 -23.69 14.80 -8.94
CA LYS A 332 -24.22 16.07 -9.48
C LYS A 332 -25.53 16.48 -8.78
N TRP A 333 -26.41 15.49 -8.55
CA TRP A 333 -27.67 15.74 -7.86
C TRP A 333 -27.43 16.10 -6.39
N ALA A 334 -26.63 15.33 -5.66
CA ALA A 334 -26.31 15.55 -4.25
C ALA A 334 -25.67 16.93 -4.01
N ALA A 335 -24.82 17.40 -4.94
CA ALA A 335 -24.18 18.71 -4.88
C ALA A 335 -25.17 19.88 -4.96
N SER A 336 -26.34 19.70 -5.60
CA SER A 336 -27.32 20.76 -5.85
C SER A 336 -28.63 20.57 -5.12
N ALA A 337 -28.85 19.41 -4.51
CA ALA A 337 -30.08 19.07 -3.81
C ALA A 337 -30.26 19.90 -2.54
N LYS A 338 -31.52 20.21 -2.25
CA LYS A 338 -31.90 20.99 -1.05
C LYS A 338 -32.42 20.05 0.04
N LYS A 339 -32.44 20.54 1.26
CA LYS A 339 -33.10 19.84 2.37
C LYS A 339 -34.53 19.43 1.99
N GLY A 340 -34.83 18.16 2.17
CA GLY A 340 -36.12 17.56 1.81
C GLY A 340 -36.20 16.99 0.40
N ASP A 341 -35.22 17.26 -0.47
CA ASP A 341 -35.15 16.63 -1.79
C ASP A 341 -34.92 15.14 -1.64
N LYS A 342 -35.54 14.36 -2.52
CA LYS A 342 -35.47 12.90 -2.48
C LYS A 342 -35.46 12.34 -3.90
N LYS A 343 -34.69 11.25 -4.13
CA LYS A 343 -34.56 10.65 -5.45
C LYS A 343 -34.23 9.16 -5.36
N VAL A 344 -34.66 8.41 -6.37
CA VAL A 344 -34.21 7.04 -6.63
C VAL A 344 -33.10 7.07 -7.68
N PHE A 345 -32.04 6.32 -7.44
CA PHE A 345 -30.96 6.06 -8.39
C PHE A 345 -30.94 4.58 -8.71
N GLU A 346 -30.87 4.26 -9.99
CA GLU A 346 -30.78 2.89 -10.49
C GLU A 346 -29.32 2.54 -10.78
N THR A 347 -28.90 1.35 -10.38
CA THR A 347 -27.57 0.76 -10.67
C THR A 347 -27.74 -0.69 -11.10
N ASP A 348 -26.69 -1.33 -11.57
CA ASP A 348 -26.73 -2.76 -11.89
C ASP A 348 -26.99 -3.64 -10.65
N ALA A 349 -26.58 -3.20 -9.47
CA ALA A 349 -26.78 -3.91 -8.20
C ALA A 349 -28.18 -3.70 -7.58
N GLY A 350 -28.93 -2.69 -8.04
CA GLY A 350 -30.24 -2.37 -7.48
C GLY A 350 -30.57 -0.88 -7.51
N CYS A 351 -31.38 -0.44 -6.56
CA CYS A 351 -31.85 0.95 -6.48
C CYS A 351 -31.54 1.56 -5.12
N TYR A 352 -31.01 2.78 -5.14
CA TYR A 352 -30.80 3.60 -3.95
C TYR A 352 -31.89 4.64 -3.81
N VAL A 353 -32.56 4.66 -2.67
CA VAL A 353 -33.52 5.71 -2.28
C VAL A 353 -32.76 6.68 -1.38
N VAL A 354 -32.67 7.94 -1.77
CA VAL A 354 -31.94 8.99 -1.04
C VAL A 354 -32.88 10.11 -0.65
N TYR A 355 -32.75 10.61 0.58
CA TYR A 355 -33.46 11.79 1.13
C TYR A 355 -32.43 12.73 1.76
N ILE A 356 -32.44 14.00 1.38
CA ILE A 356 -31.50 15.01 1.90
C ILE A 356 -32.04 15.58 3.21
N VAL A 357 -31.30 15.36 4.29
CA VAL A 357 -31.55 15.93 5.63
C VAL A 357 -30.94 17.32 5.74
N GLU A 358 -29.71 17.50 5.23
CA GLU A 358 -29.00 18.77 5.18
C GLU A 358 -28.30 18.90 3.83
N ALA A 359 -28.53 20.04 3.15
CA ALA A 359 -27.98 20.29 1.83
C ALA A 359 -26.44 20.40 1.88
N ALA A 360 -25.81 20.18 0.72
CA ALA A 360 -24.35 20.28 0.59
C ALA A 360 -23.84 21.66 1.03
N HIS A 361 -22.83 21.68 1.87
CA HIS A 361 -22.19 22.87 2.42
C HIS A 361 -20.71 22.59 2.72
N ARG A 362 -19.91 23.63 2.92
CA ARG A 362 -18.51 23.50 3.36
C ARG A 362 -18.41 22.72 4.66
N ASP A 363 -17.47 21.80 4.73
CA ASP A 363 -17.16 21.11 5.98
C ASP A 363 -16.46 22.04 6.98
N ALA A 364 -17.25 22.84 7.68
CA ALA A 364 -16.76 23.77 8.67
C ALA A 364 -16.52 23.13 10.06
N SER A 365 -16.40 21.80 10.12
CA SER A 365 -16.16 21.06 11.36
C SER A 365 -14.89 21.55 12.05
N GLU A 366 -15.00 21.78 13.36
CA GLU A 366 -13.85 21.94 14.23
C GLU A 366 -13.13 20.60 14.36
N THR A 367 -11.81 20.62 14.45
CA THR A 367 -11.01 19.39 14.58
C THR A 367 -10.02 19.49 15.72
N VAL A 368 -9.62 18.33 16.23
CA VAL A 368 -8.60 18.19 17.27
C VAL A 368 -7.64 17.07 16.89
N ASP A 369 -6.40 17.18 17.33
CA ASP A 369 -5.40 16.14 17.18
C ASP A 369 -5.18 15.47 18.54
N VAL A 370 -5.14 14.13 18.54
CA VAL A 370 -4.99 13.34 19.76
C VAL A 370 -4.13 12.11 19.50
N ARG A 371 -3.52 11.57 20.56
CA ARG A 371 -3.01 10.20 20.57
C ARG A 371 -3.82 9.34 21.50
N HIS A 372 -3.89 8.03 21.22
CA HIS A 372 -4.49 7.10 22.15
C HIS A 372 -3.77 5.74 22.20
N ILE A 373 -3.98 5.03 23.28
CA ILE A 373 -3.59 3.64 23.46
C ILE A 373 -4.86 2.86 23.77
N LEU A 374 -5.22 1.90 22.92
CA LEU A 374 -6.40 1.04 23.13
C LEU A 374 -5.99 -0.25 23.81
N PHE A 375 -6.73 -0.61 24.86
CA PHE A 375 -6.75 -1.95 25.44
C PHE A 375 -8.14 -2.53 25.24
N LYS A 376 -8.25 -3.51 24.34
CA LYS A 376 -9.53 -4.15 24.00
C LYS A 376 -10.06 -4.98 25.15
N VAL A 377 -11.37 -5.01 25.28
CA VAL A 377 -12.05 -6.00 26.13
C VAL A 377 -12.27 -7.25 25.27
N ASP A 378 -11.79 -8.39 25.76
CA ASP A 378 -12.02 -9.68 25.10
C ASP A 378 -13.52 -10.00 25.13
N SER A 379 -14.16 -9.88 23.96
CA SER A 379 -15.60 -10.14 23.80
C SER A 379 -15.97 -11.62 23.92
N GLU A 380 -15.01 -12.52 23.78
CA GLU A 380 -15.21 -13.98 23.89
C GLU A 380 -14.90 -14.52 25.28
N ALA A 381 -14.43 -13.67 26.22
CA ALA A 381 -14.13 -14.08 27.57
C ALA A 381 -15.38 -14.57 28.30
N GLU A 382 -15.30 -15.71 28.99
CA GLU A 382 -16.39 -16.27 29.79
C GLU A 382 -16.80 -15.32 30.95
N ASP A 383 -15.85 -14.59 31.53
CA ASP A 383 -16.08 -13.58 32.58
C ASP A 383 -15.82 -12.16 32.01
N GLN A 384 -16.86 -11.56 31.47
CA GLN A 384 -16.83 -10.21 30.92
C GLN A 384 -16.48 -9.14 31.95
N THR A 385 -16.85 -9.36 33.22
CA THR A 385 -16.52 -8.42 34.32
C THR A 385 -15.03 -8.40 34.57
N LYS A 386 -14.39 -9.57 34.58
CA LYS A 386 -12.95 -9.71 34.73
C LYS A 386 -12.22 -9.15 33.49
N ALA A 387 -12.67 -9.47 32.27
CA ALA A 387 -12.07 -8.97 31.04
C ALA A 387 -12.05 -7.42 30.99
N LYS A 388 -13.16 -6.78 31.38
CA LYS A 388 -13.23 -5.31 31.52
C LYS A 388 -12.28 -4.78 32.60
N ALA A 389 -12.22 -5.43 33.75
CA ALA A 389 -11.32 -5.01 34.83
C ALA A 389 -9.85 -5.13 34.42
N ASP A 390 -9.48 -6.21 33.73
CA ASP A 390 -8.13 -6.44 33.25
C ASP A 390 -7.72 -5.39 32.16
N ALA A 391 -8.59 -5.09 31.20
CA ALA A 391 -8.36 -4.04 30.20
C ALA A 391 -8.23 -2.66 30.84
N LYS A 392 -9.10 -2.32 31.79
CA LYS A 392 -9.01 -1.09 32.55
C LYS A 392 -7.70 -0.97 33.32
N LYS A 393 -7.28 -2.05 33.99
CA LYS A 393 -6.02 -2.08 34.69
C LYS A 393 -4.82 -1.86 33.80
N LYS A 394 -4.79 -2.50 32.62
CA LYS A 394 -3.74 -2.24 31.60
C LYS A 394 -3.68 -0.75 31.21
N ALA A 395 -4.84 -0.10 31.00
CA ALA A 395 -4.91 1.32 30.67
C ALA A 395 -4.40 2.20 31.83
N GLU A 396 -4.78 1.89 33.07
CA GLU A 396 -4.29 2.61 34.27
C GLU A 396 -2.78 2.42 34.45
N ASP A 397 -2.26 1.21 34.26
CA ASP A 397 -0.84 0.90 34.38
C ASP A 397 -0.03 1.64 33.28
N ALA A 398 -0.51 1.69 32.02
CA ALA A 398 0.12 2.40 30.93
C ALA A 398 0.15 3.93 31.18
N LEU A 399 -0.96 4.52 31.63
CA LEU A 399 -0.98 5.94 32.00
C LEU A 399 -0.03 6.26 33.14
N ALA A 400 0.01 5.40 34.16
CA ALA A 400 0.91 5.56 35.32
C ALA A 400 2.39 5.42 34.91
N GLU A 401 2.71 4.56 33.96
CA GLU A 401 4.04 4.39 33.40
C GLU A 401 4.48 5.69 32.69
N TRP A 402 3.68 6.19 31.77
CA TRP A 402 3.95 7.45 31.09
C TRP A 402 4.10 8.63 32.07
N GLN A 403 3.23 8.71 33.10
CA GLN A 403 3.29 9.76 34.12
C GLN A 403 4.55 9.71 35.00
N LYS A 404 5.26 8.60 35.07
CA LYS A 404 6.55 8.46 35.76
C LYS A 404 7.74 8.81 34.87
N GLY A 405 7.56 8.81 33.54
CA GLY A 405 8.57 9.15 32.55
C GLY A 405 8.62 10.65 32.23
N ASP A 406 9.04 10.97 30.99
CA ASP A 406 9.30 12.35 30.53
C ASP A 406 8.03 13.17 30.30
N LYS A 407 6.87 12.56 30.22
CA LYS A 407 5.55 13.20 30.03
C LYS A 407 5.46 14.10 28.80
N THR A 408 6.16 13.71 27.73
CA THR A 408 6.10 14.39 26.44
C THR A 408 5.18 13.65 25.48
N GLU A 409 4.77 14.30 24.40
CA GLU A 409 4.01 13.67 23.33
C GLU A 409 4.78 12.50 22.71
N GLU A 410 6.10 12.70 22.49
CA GLU A 410 6.98 11.69 21.92
C GLU A 410 7.05 10.43 22.80
N SER A 411 7.15 10.60 24.13
CA SER A 411 7.15 9.46 25.06
C SER A 411 5.80 8.76 25.10
N PHE A 412 4.68 9.49 24.87
CA PHE A 412 3.36 8.88 24.72
C PHE A 412 3.24 8.11 23.40
N ALA A 413 3.76 8.66 22.31
CA ALA A 413 3.79 8.01 21.01
C ALA A 413 4.59 6.68 21.06
N ALA A 414 5.76 6.70 21.69
CA ALA A 414 6.57 5.47 21.86
C ALA A 414 5.81 4.40 22.67
N LEU A 415 5.17 4.81 23.77
CA LEU A 415 4.35 3.89 24.58
C LEU A 415 3.14 3.35 23.80
N ALA A 416 2.52 4.21 22.97
CA ALA A 416 1.40 3.81 22.12
C ALA A 416 1.84 2.78 21.06
N THR A 417 2.96 2.99 20.40
CA THR A 417 3.55 2.02 19.44
C THR A 417 3.78 0.66 20.09
N GLU A 418 4.26 0.65 21.36
CA GLU A 418 4.54 -0.60 22.10
C GLU A 418 3.28 -1.32 22.58
N LYS A 419 2.28 -0.58 23.09
CA LYS A 419 1.21 -1.17 23.91
C LYS A 419 -0.18 -1.13 23.28
N THR A 420 -0.44 -0.31 22.26
CA THR A 420 -1.80 -0.21 21.73
C THR A 420 -2.23 -1.49 21.03
N GLU A 421 -3.47 -1.89 21.27
CA GLU A 421 -4.15 -2.96 20.55
C GLU A 421 -4.96 -2.41 19.34
N ASP A 422 -4.86 -1.09 19.06
CA ASP A 422 -5.40 -0.47 17.86
C ASP A 422 -4.38 -0.53 16.71
N THR A 423 -4.56 -1.51 15.84
CA THR A 423 -3.66 -1.74 14.69
C THR A 423 -3.69 -0.61 13.67
N GLY A 424 -4.76 0.22 13.67
CA GLY A 424 -4.90 1.34 12.71
C GLY A 424 -4.00 2.52 13.05
N SER A 425 -3.69 2.74 14.33
CA SER A 425 -2.86 3.86 14.78
C SER A 425 -1.53 3.45 15.41
N GLN A 426 -1.25 2.16 15.52
CA GLN A 426 -0.04 1.65 16.19
C GLN A 426 1.24 2.20 15.54
N SER A 427 1.35 2.15 14.21
CA SER A 427 2.54 2.61 13.46
C SER A 427 2.77 4.12 13.54
N THR A 428 1.74 4.90 13.88
CA THR A 428 1.81 6.34 14.05
C THR A 428 1.90 6.78 15.52
N GLY A 429 2.16 5.83 16.44
CA GLY A 429 2.21 6.11 17.87
C GLY A 429 0.85 6.53 18.44
N GLY A 430 -0.22 5.89 17.97
CA GLY A 430 -1.58 6.15 18.43
C GLY A 430 -2.18 7.47 17.92
N LEU A 431 -1.60 8.09 16.89
CA LEU A 431 -2.03 9.40 16.37
C LEU A 431 -3.35 9.32 15.59
N TYR A 432 -4.27 10.21 15.96
CA TYR A 432 -5.45 10.59 15.20
C TYR A 432 -5.45 12.10 14.98
N GLU A 433 -5.22 12.51 13.74
CA GLU A 433 -5.26 13.93 13.36
C GLU A 433 -6.66 14.31 12.87
N ARG A 434 -7.00 15.56 13.13
CA ARG A 434 -8.23 16.19 12.59
C ARG A 434 -9.51 15.43 12.93
N VAL A 435 -9.53 14.87 14.14
CA VAL A 435 -10.75 14.24 14.67
C VAL A 435 -11.84 15.29 14.73
N TYR A 436 -13.02 15.00 14.17
CA TYR A 436 -14.18 15.88 14.17
C TYR A 436 -15.40 15.19 14.79
N LYS A 437 -16.39 15.97 15.20
CA LYS A 437 -17.60 15.46 15.84
C LYS A 437 -18.41 14.57 14.90
N GLY A 438 -18.73 13.37 15.35
CA GLY A 438 -19.44 12.33 14.60
C GLY A 438 -18.54 11.29 13.94
N GLN A 439 -17.22 11.43 14.07
CA GLN A 439 -16.25 10.47 13.51
C GLN A 439 -15.96 9.32 14.48
N MET A 440 -15.85 9.61 15.76
CA MET A 440 -15.45 8.66 16.79
C MET A 440 -16.65 8.22 17.65
N VAL A 441 -16.47 7.11 18.37
CA VAL A 441 -17.46 6.69 19.38
C VAL A 441 -17.68 7.78 20.42
N LYS A 442 -18.92 7.89 20.89
CA LYS A 442 -19.38 9.03 21.68
C LYS A 442 -18.53 9.36 22.91
N ALA A 443 -18.04 8.36 23.61
CA ALA A 443 -17.21 8.56 24.80
C ALA A 443 -15.86 9.19 24.43
N PHE A 444 -15.22 8.70 23.37
CA PHE A 444 -13.97 9.25 22.84
C PHE A 444 -14.18 10.69 22.34
N GLU A 445 -15.22 10.93 21.54
CA GLU A 445 -15.58 12.26 21.05
C GLU A 445 -15.82 13.26 22.18
N ASN A 446 -16.59 12.89 23.18
CA ASN A 446 -16.88 13.76 24.33
C ASN A 446 -15.61 14.16 25.06
N TRP A 447 -14.65 13.25 25.20
CA TRP A 447 -13.37 13.56 25.81
C TRP A 447 -12.56 14.54 24.96
N CYS A 448 -12.48 14.32 23.65
CA CYS A 448 -11.75 15.15 22.71
C CYS A 448 -12.28 16.60 22.64
N PHE A 449 -13.60 16.76 22.66
CA PHE A 449 -14.28 18.05 22.48
C PHE A 449 -14.76 18.70 23.80
N ASP A 450 -14.21 18.28 24.94
CA ASP A 450 -14.41 19.00 26.19
C ASP A 450 -13.79 20.39 26.09
N ALA A 451 -14.58 21.43 26.37
CA ALA A 451 -14.17 22.83 26.23
C ALA A 451 -12.99 23.22 27.15
N ALA A 452 -12.76 22.45 28.21
CA ALA A 452 -11.65 22.68 29.15
C ALA A 452 -10.34 22.02 28.69
N ARG A 453 -10.35 21.21 27.61
CA ARG A 453 -9.20 20.42 27.15
C ARG A 453 -8.05 21.31 26.71
N LYS A 454 -6.83 20.90 27.12
CA LYS A 454 -5.58 21.61 26.79
C LYS A 454 -4.54 20.62 26.30
N ALA A 455 -3.59 21.13 25.50
CA ALA A 455 -2.44 20.35 25.06
C ALA A 455 -1.72 19.70 26.27
N GLY A 456 -1.40 18.42 26.13
CA GLY A 456 -0.80 17.60 27.19
C GLY A 456 -1.79 16.98 28.19
N ASP A 457 -3.09 17.27 28.08
CA ASP A 457 -4.10 16.61 28.92
C ASP A 457 -4.18 15.13 28.58
N THR A 458 -4.28 14.30 29.63
CA THR A 458 -4.43 12.85 29.51
C THR A 458 -5.63 12.36 30.29
N GLY A 459 -6.14 11.20 29.90
CA GLY A 459 -7.26 10.57 30.60
C GLY A 459 -7.50 9.16 30.12
N ILE A 460 -8.41 8.45 30.79
CA ILE A 460 -8.86 7.12 30.39
C ILE A 460 -10.34 7.23 30.02
N VAL A 461 -10.68 6.70 28.84
CA VAL A 461 -12.05 6.68 28.30
C VAL A 461 -12.48 5.23 28.09
N GLU A 462 -13.66 4.87 28.62
CA GLU A 462 -14.30 3.57 28.34
C GLU A 462 -15.20 3.71 27.11
N SER A 463 -15.11 2.75 26.19
CA SER A 463 -15.96 2.63 25.01
C SER A 463 -16.37 1.18 24.79
N ASP A 464 -17.20 0.93 23.77
CA ASP A 464 -17.58 -0.43 23.36
C ASP A 464 -16.38 -1.26 22.83
N TYR A 465 -15.29 -0.61 22.44
CA TYR A 465 -14.05 -1.28 22.01
C TYR A 465 -13.10 -1.64 23.17
N GLY A 466 -13.28 -1.01 24.33
CA GLY A 466 -12.40 -1.20 25.49
C GLY A 466 -12.02 0.11 26.16
N TYR A 467 -10.82 0.17 26.71
CA TYR A 467 -10.31 1.33 27.42
C TYR A 467 -9.23 2.04 26.62
N HIS A 468 -9.42 3.36 26.38
CA HIS A 468 -8.49 4.21 25.67
C HIS A 468 -7.74 5.08 26.67
N VAL A 469 -6.42 5.03 26.67
CA VAL A 469 -5.59 6.07 27.29
C VAL A 469 -5.45 7.18 26.26
N MET A 470 -5.86 8.39 26.61
CA MET A 470 -5.93 9.53 25.71
C MET A 470 -4.82 10.54 26.03
N TYR A 471 -4.27 11.17 24.99
CA TYR A 471 -3.40 12.33 25.06
C TYR A 471 -3.89 13.39 24.08
N PHE A 472 -4.17 14.59 24.58
CA PHE A 472 -4.63 15.71 23.75
C PHE A 472 -3.45 16.51 23.20
N ILE A 473 -3.31 16.57 21.87
CA ILE A 473 -2.25 17.32 21.21
C ILE A 473 -2.68 18.78 21.08
N GLN A 474 -3.74 19.04 20.31
CA GLN A 474 -4.21 20.41 20.06
C GLN A 474 -5.65 20.46 19.54
N LYS A 475 -6.23 21.65 19.62
CA LYS A 475 -7.37 22.06 18.81
C LYS A 475 -6.84 22.78 17.57
N ASN A 476 -7.32 22.41 16.39
CA ASN A 476 -6.94 23.08 15.16
C ASN A 476 -7.70 24.40 15.01
N ASP A 477 -7.00 25.45 14.62
CA ASP A 477 -7.57 26.82 14.49
C ASP A 477 -8.39 26.99 13.21
N GLU A 478 -8.17 26.11 12.21
CA GLU A 478 -8.84 26.16 10.92
C GLU A 478 -9.91 25.07 10.80
N PRO A 479 -11.03 25.35 10.08
CA PRO A 479 -12.06 24.36 9.81
C PRO A 479 -11.53 23.25 8.88
N LEU A 480 -12.12 22.06 8.99
CA LEU A 480 -11.66 20.85 8.30
C LEU A 480 -11.50 21.03 6.78
N TRP A 481 -12.39 21.80 6.11
CA TRP A 481 -12.26 22.04 4.66
C TRP A 481 -10.97 22.77 4.29
N LYS A 482 -10.49 23.72 5.10
CA LYS A 482 -9.22 24.42 4.87
C LYS A 482 -8.05 23.48 5.03
N LEU A 483 -8.05 22.66 6.10
CA LEU A 483 -7.01 21.67 6.36
C LEU A 483 -6.89 20.67 5.22
N LYS A 484 -8.03 20.12 4.74
CA LYS A 484 -8.08 19.22 3.58
C LYS A 484 -7.53 19.86 2.30
N ILE A 485 -7.80 21.15 2.08
CA ILE A 485 -7.28 21.88 0.91
C ILE A 485 -5.78 22.12 1.04
N ARG A 486 -5.28 22.47 2.22
CA ARG A 486 -3.83 22.62 2.46
C ARG A 486 -3.09 21.34 2.11
N ASP A 487 -3.61 20.19 2.54
CA ASP A 487 -3.01 18.88 2.21
C ASP A 487 -3.05 18.60 0.71
N ALA A 488 -4.19 18.86 0.07
CA ALA A 488 -4.31 18.63 -1.36
C ALA A 488 -3.32 19.48 -2.16
N LEU A 489 -3.23 20.79 -1.84
CA LEU A 489 -2.30 21.71 -2.48
C LEU A 489 -0.85 21.33 -2.18
N SER A 490 -0.52 21.04 -0.93
CA SER A 490 0.86 20.69 -0.55
C SER A 490 1.31 19.39 -1.19
N SER A 491 0.41 18.41 -1.35
CA SER A 491 0.70 17.17 -2.06
C SER A 491 0.90 17.40 -3.58
N GLU A 492 0.07 18.24 -4.20
CA GLU A 492 0.21 18.63 -5.62
C GLU A 492 1.55 19.36 -5.86
N ASP A 493 1.90 20.30 -4.99
CA ASP A 493 3.14 21.09 -5.11
C ASP A 493 4.38 20.28 -4.74
N ALA A 494 4.31 19.36 -3.75
CA ALA A 494 5.40 18.44 -3.43
C ALA A 494 5.65 17.45 -4.57
N LYS A 495 4.59 17.02 -5.26
CA LYS A 495 4.72 16.23 -6.50
C LYS A 495 5.39 17.06 -7.59
N THR A 496 4.97 18.30 -7.79
CA THR A 496 5.57 19.22 -8.78
C THR A 496 7.05 19.45 -8.47
N TYR A 497 7.41 19.68 -7.21
CA TYR A 497 8.80 19.77 -6.76
C TYR A 497 9.60 18.51 -7.13
N THR A 498 9.05 17.33 -6.88
CA THR A 498 9.69 16.07 -7.25
C THR A 498 9.88 15.96 -8.77
N ASP A 499 8.83 16.25 -9.55
CA ASP A 499 8.87 16.19 -11.02
C ASP A 499 9.91 17.18 -11.60
N GLU A 500 10.10 18.34 -10.99
CA GLU A 500 11.13 19.31 -11.36
C GLU A 500 12.55 18.81 -11.04
N LEU A 501 12.74 18.19 -9.88
CA LEU A 501 14.00 17.56 -9.51
C LEU A 501 14.40 16.48 -10.52
N LEU A 502 13.45 15.62 -10.91
CA LEU A 502 13.70 14.52 -11.84
C LEU A 502 14.08 15.00 -13.26
N LYS A 503 13.67 16.21 -13.65
CA LYS A 503 14.02 16.80 -14.96
C LYS A 503 15.44 17.36 -15.04
N LYS A 504 16.10 17.62 -13.88
CA LYS A 504 17.46 18.16 -13.86
C LYS A 504 18.46 17.18 -14.48
N ASP A 505 19.43 17.68 -15.23
CA ASP A 505 20.44 16.84 -15.91
C ASP A 505 21.23 15.96 -14.94
N GLU A 506 21.52 16.48 -13.76
CA GLU A 506 22.21 15.78 -12.66
C GLU A 506 21.45 14.60 -12.06
N ASN A 507 20.17 14.44 -12.40
CA ASN A 507 19.29 13.37 -11.89
C ASN A 507 18.77 12.45 -13.02
N LYS A 508 19.27 12.64 -14.25
CA LYS A 508 18.87 11.81 -15.38
C LYS A 508 19.39 10.38 -15.28
N ILE A 509 18.58 9.47 -15.79
CA ILE A 509 18.93 8.05 -15.93
C ILE A 509 19.86 7.87 -17.13
N GLU A 510 20.89 7.06 -16.96
CA GLU A 510 21.69 6.51 -18.04
C GLU A 510 21.78 4.99 -17.91
N LEU A 511 21.21 4.25 -18.86
CA LEU A 511 21.33 2.79 -18.93
C LEU A 511 22.68 2.41 -19.51
N LYS A 512 23.35 1.43 -18.92
CA LYS A 512 24.67 0.97 -19.37
C LYS A 512 24.56 -0.13 -20.44
N GLY A 513 24.19 0.30 -21.66
CA GLY A 513 23.92 -0.59 -22.79
C GLY A 513 22.70 -1.46 -22.54
N ASN A 514 22.74 -2.72 -22.92
CA ASN A 514 21.66 -3.70 -22.74
C ASN A 514 21.67 -4.44 -21.38
N LYS A 515 22.44 -3.94 -20.39
CA LYS A 515 22.65 -4.67 -19.12
C LYS A 515 21.36 -4.79 -18.30
N VAL A 516 20.52 -3.75 -18.29
CA VAL A 516 19.20 -3.80 -17.61
C VAL A 516 18.34 -4.86 -18.28
N GLN A 517 18.24 -4.86 -19.63
CA GLN A 517 17.44 -5.87 -20.33
C GLN A 517 17.91 -7.29 -20.02
N LYS A 518 19.23 -7.51 -19.98
CA LYS A 518 19.79 -8.82 -19.63
C LYS A 518 19.41 -9.26 -18.20
N VAL A 519 19.35 -8.32 -17.24
CA VAL A 519 18.88 -8.64 -15.87
C VAL A 519 17.43 -9.12 -15.91
N ILE A 520 16.59 -8.44 -16.67
CA ILE A 520 15.17 -8.80 -16.82
C ILE A 520 15.02 -10.15 -17.51
N ASP A 521 15.73 -10.38 -18.60
CA ASP A 521 15.72 -11.67 -19.32
C ASP A 521 16.12 -12.83 -18.41
N ASP A 522 17.17 -12.66 -17.59
CA ASP A 522 17.62 -13.67 -16.61
C ASP A 522 16.55 -13.94 -15.54
N LEU A 523 15.82 -12.88 -15.07
CA LEU A 523 14.72 -13.02 -14.12
C LEU A 523 13.53 -13.75 -14.76
N MET A 524 13.12 -13.38 -15.97
CA MET A 524 12.03 -14.03 -16.69
C MET A 524 12.33 -15.49 -16.97
N ALA A 525 13.55 -15.82 -17.37
CA ALA A 525 13.99 -17.21 -17.55
C ALA A 525 13.91 -18.03 -16.25
N LYS A 526 14.27 -17.41 -15.09
CA LYS A 526 14.12 -18.06 -13.77
C LYS A 526 12.66 -18.30 -13.43
N MET A 527 11.78 -17.31 -13.65
CA MET A 527 10.34 -17.43 -13.38
C MET A 527 9.70 -18.56 -14.23
N LYS A 528 10.00 -18.61 -15.54
CA LYS A 528 9.55 -19.69 -16.42
C LYS A 528 9.97 -21.07 -15.93
N LYS A 529 11.23 -21.20 -15.51
CA LYS A 529 11.74 -22.46 -14.99
C LYS A 529 11.00 -22.89 -13.71
N ASN A 530 10.75 -21.96 -12.79
CA ASN A 530 10.04 -22.25 -11.55
C ASN A 530 8.58 -22.66 -11.83
N GLN A 531 7.91 -21.98 -12.76
CA GLN A 531 6.55 -22.29 -13.17
C GLN A 531 6.47 -23.70 -13.81
N ALA A 532 7.41 -24.05 -14.69
CA ALA A 532 7.47 -25.38 -15.29
C ALA A 532 7.72 -26.51 -14.26
N LEU A 533 8.50 -26.23 -13.20
CA LEU A 533 8.72 -27.19 -12.11
C LEU A 533 7.47 -27.38 -11.26
N ASN A 534 6.75 -26.33 -10.95
CA ASN A 534 5.51 -26.38 -10.17
C ASN A 534 4.41 -27.11 -10.94
N SER A 535 4.27 -26.87 -12.25
CA SER A 535 3.29 -27.58 -13.10
C SER A 535 3.62 -29.07 -13.33
N ALA A 536 4.90 -29.46 -13.21
CA ALA A 536 5.31 -30.86 -13.31
C ALA A 536 5.15 -31.64 -11.99
N SER A 537 4.97 -30.94 -10.87
CA SER A 537 4.79 -31.52 -9.52
C SER A 537 3.33 -31.53 -9.05
N ALA A 538 2.44 -30.86 -9.77
CA ALA A 538 0.98 -30.88 -9.58
C ALA A 538 0.33 -31.94 -10.49
#